data_6ca08f019a8d388c74041e9a77380047
#
_entry.id   6ca08f019a8d388c74041e9a77380047
#
_cell.length_a   1.000
_cell.length_b   1.000
_cell.length_c   1.000
_cell.angle_alpha   90.00
_cell.angle_beta   90.00
_cell.angle_gamma   90.00
#
_symmetry.space_group_name_H-M   'P 1'
#
loop_
_entity.id
_entity.type
_entity.pdbx_description
1 polymer ?
#
loop_
_entity_poly.entity_id
_entity_poly.type
_entity_poly.pdbx_seq_one_letter_code
_entity_poly.pdbx_strand_id
1 'polypeptide(L)'
;IKMKFIKTILFVLFKNVYLFPSIISHKMGNFFFNYPCDKKQKFLIDKNNDLELILNKVEQFYLTENKNEIEKIVNFNQDKKKYSQEIDNMLSNELKTKLSNFLSSKNFLNYLSSFFGYKLKFNSFLIRLNFFNASLPEEEGPKMWHRDNDSFFGQIKLFSVINQLDINTGGFFSFIPQKNIKDYECVINQTINKELSITDRLSRIINSEMSKIINLENEVVKFGANKNEFLAIDTNDTYHKGGYLSKSGNIRLLLQVIYEPYFNSLSNYNRLCKNNSLIYNAKIFL
;
A
#
# COMPACT_ATOMS: atom_id res chain seq x y z
N ILE A 1 -17.72 -28.79 -2.73
CA ILE A 1 -16.36 -29.32 -2.99
C ILE A 1 -16.06 -29.32 -4.50
N LYS A 2 -16.92 -29.89 -5.38
CA LYS A 2 -16.69 -29.92 -6.84
C LYS A 2 -16.48 -28.53 -7.49
N MET A 3 -17.24 -27.50 -7.06
CA MET A 3 -17.16 -26.17 -7.65
C MET A 3 -15.86 -25.42 -7.24
N LYS A 4 -15.34 -25.65 -6.03
CA LYS A 4 -14.03 -25.15 -5.60
C LYS A 4 -12.90 -25.74 -6.44
N PHE A 5 -12.92 -27.06 -6.65
CA PHE A 5 -11.92 -27.78 -7.42
C PHE A 5 -11.86 -27.32 -8.87
N ILE A 6 -13.03 -27.14 -9.53
CA ILE A 6 -13.10 -26.59 -10.90
C ILE A 6 -12.55 -25.18 -10.99
N LYS A 7 -12.86 -24.32 -10.02
CA LYS A 7 -12.32 -22.95 -9.96
C LYS A 7 -10.79 -22.93 -9.81
N THR A 8 -10.23 -23.82 -9.00
CA THR A 8 -8.78 -23.96 -8.81
C THR A 8 -8.11 -24.44 -10.12
N ILE A 9 -8.66 -25.43 -10.81
CA ILE A 9 -8.13 -25.91 -12.09
C ILE A 9 -8.18 -24.79 -13.15
N LEU A 10 -9.30 -24.09 -13.29
CA LEU A 10 -9.44 -22.97 -14.22
C LEU A 10 -8.45 -21.86 -13.92
N PHE A 11 -8.20 -21.56 -12.65
CA PHE A 11 -7.20 -20.58 -12.25
C PHE A 11 -5.77 -21.03 -12.61
N VAL A 12 -5.41 -22.28 -12.34
CA VAL A 12 -4.08 -22.82 -12.69
C VAL A 12 -3.87 -22.80 -14.21
N LEU A 13 -4.87 -23.19 -14.98
CA LEU A 13 -4.83 -23.13 -16.44
C LEU A 13 -4.72 -21.68 -16.94
N PHE A 14 -5.52 -20.77 -16.40
CA PHE A 14 -5.48 -19.35 -16.72
C PHE A 14 -4.13 -18.71 -16.36
N LYS A 15 -3.61 -18.98 -15.16
CA LYS A 15 -2.29 -18.56 -14.73
C LYS A 15 -1.21 -19.00 -15.70
N ASN A 16 -1.22 -20.25 -16.10
CA ASN A 16 -0.20 -20.79 -16.98
C ASN A 16 -0.30 -20.27 -18.42
N VAL A 17 -1.49 -20.02 -18.93
CA VAL A 17 -1.69 -19.55 -20.31
C VAL A 17 -1.55 -18.03 -20.43
N TYR A 18 -2.14 -17.24 -19.52
CA TYR A 18 -2.16 -15.78 -19.61
C TYR A 18 -1.02 -15.08 -18.90
N LEU A 19 -0.57 -15.62 -17.76
CA LEU A 19 0.53 -15.04 -17.00
C LEU A 19 1.89 -15.59 -17.43
N PHE A 20 1.94 -16.68 -18.21
CA PHE A 20 3.18 -17.31 -18.65
C PHE A 20 4.16 -16.33 -19.35
N PRO A 21 3.72 -15.46 -20.29
CA PRO A 21 4.62 -14.46 -20.88
C PRO A 21 5.15 -13.47 -19.82
N SER A 22 4.31 -13.06 -18.88
CA SER A 22 4.70 -12.16 -17.80
C SER A 22 5.64 -12.83 -16.79
N ILE A 23 5.43 -14.13 -16.51
CA ILE A 23 6.30 -14.93 -15.65
C ILE A 23 7.68 -15.09 -16.30
N ILE A 24 7.72 -15.41 -17.60
CA ILE A 24 8.99 -15.51 -18.35
C ILE A 24 9.69 -14.15 -18.37
N SER A 25 9.01 -13.08 -18.73
CA SER A 25 9.58 -11.72 -18.74
C SER A 25 10.11 -11.33 -17.38
N HIS A 26 9.39 -11.62 -16.30
CA HIS A 26 9.82 -11.35 -14.94
C HIS A 26 11.06 -12.17 -14.55
N LYS A 27 11.08 -13.48 -14.83
CA LYS A 27 12.23 -14.35 -14.57
C LYS A 27 13.45 -13.95 -15.41
N MET A 28 13.27 -13.70 -16.69
CA MET A 28 14.34 -13.21 -17.57
C MET A 28 14.83 -11.83 -17.12
N GLY A 29 13.92 -10.94 -16.76
CA GLY A 29 14.26 -9.63 -16.25
C GLY A 29 15.08 -9.69 -14.95
N ASN A 30 14.68 -10.53 -14.02
CA ASN A 30 15.45 -10.74 -12.80
C ASN A 30 16.82 -11.38 -13.08
N PHE A 31 16.93 -12.25 -14.09
CA PHE A 31 18.21 -12.83 -14.51
C PHE A 31 19.14 -11.80 -15.14
N PHE A 32 18.64 -10.97 -16.06
CA PHE A 32 19.46 -9.98 -16.78
C PHE A 32 19.69 -8.67 -16.03
N PHE A 33 18.81 -8.33 -15.08
CA PHE A 33 18.82 -7.06 -14.36
C PHE A 33 18.78 -7.26 -12.84
N ASN A 34 19.47 -8.31 -12.36
CA ASN A 34 19.70 -8.45 -10.93
C ASN A 34 20.49 -7.24 -10.44
N TYR A 35 19.85 -6.46 -9.58
CA TYR A 35 20.60 -5.48 -8.80
C TYR A 35 21.33 -6.24 -7.70
N PRO A 36 22.64 -6.04 -7.54
CA PRO A 36 23.38 -6.63 -6.44
C PRO A 36 22.76 -6.11 -5.13
N CYS A 37 22.14 -6.99 -4.42
CA CYS A 37 21.55 -6.71 -3.12
C CYS A 37 21.88 -7.87 -2.21
N ASP A 38 22.71 -7.62 -1.21
CA ASP A 38 23.16 -8.64 -0.27
C ASP A 38 22.01 -9.17 0.63
N LYS A 39 20.95 -8.40 0.78
CA LYS A 39 19.73 -8.81 1.53
C LYS A 39 18.53 -8.16 0.90
N LYS A 40 17.63 -8.94 0.31
CA LYS A 40 16.30 -8.47 -0.10
C LYS A 40 15.54 -8.02 1.14
N GLN A 41 15.44 -6.72 1.32
CA GLN A 41 14.62 -6.16 2.39
C GLN A 41 13.20 -5.95 1.87
N LYS A 42 12.24 -5.97 2.77
CA LYS A 42 10.82 -5.81 2.44
C LYS A 42 10.29 -4.42 2.72
N PHE A 43 11.07 -3.61 3.39
CA PHE A 43 10.75 -2.21 3.66
C PHE A 43 12.01 -1.37 3.83
N LEU A 44 11.90 -0.10 3.54
CA LEU A 44 12.91 0.94 3.70
C LEU A 44 12.25 2.17 4.32
N ILE A 45 12.77 2.66 5.43
CA ILE A 45 12.44 3.99 5.97
C ILE A 45 13.66 4.85 5.76
N ASP A 46 13.51 5.98 5.07
CA ASP A 46 14.61 6.88 4.75
C ASP A 46 14.11 8.32 4.52
N LYS A 47 15.06 9.25 4.29
CA LYS A 47 14.83 10.65 3.99
C LYS A 47 15.41 10.99 2.63
N ASN A 48 14.77 11.93 1.95
CA ASN A 48 15.30 12.48 0.70
C ASN A 48 14.98 13.97 0.62
N ASN A 49 16.02 14.80 0.60
CA ASN A 49 15.88 16.26 0.64
C ASN A 49 15.14 16.81 -0.58
N ASP A 50 15.32 16.25 -1.77
CA ASP A 50 14.63 16.72 -2.98
C ASP A 50 13.12 16.40 -2.89
N LEU A 51 12.77 15.22 -2.40
CA LEU A 51 11.38 14.85 -2.15
C LEU A 51 10.76 15.78 -1.09
N GLU A 52 11.46 16.03 0.01
CA GLU A 52 11.03 16.94 1.07
C GLU A 52 10.73 18.34 0.52
N LEU A 53 11.61 18.91 -0.29
CA LEU A 53 11.39 20.22 -0.90
C LEU A 53 10.13 20.28 -1.77
N ILE A 54 9.83 19.19 -2.50
CA ILE A 54 8.61 19.09 -3.30
C ILE A 54 7.39 18.97 -2.38
N LEU A 55 7.45 18.11 -1.36
CA LEU A 55 6.34 17.87 -0.45
C LEU A 55 5.99 19.11 0.40
N ASN A 56 6.97 19.92 0.79
CA ASN A 56 6.72 21.20 1.47
C ASN A 56 5.90 22.16 0.59
N LYS A 57 6.13 22.19 -0.73
CA LYS A 57 5.32 22.99 -1.66
C LYS A 57 3.91 22.40 -1.82
N VAL A 58 3.78 21.08 -1.80
CA VAL A 58 2.48 20.39 -1.84
C VAL A 58 1.69 20.67 -0.56
N GLU A 59 2.34 20.68 0.60
CA GLU A 59 1.73 21.06 1.88
C GLU A 59 1.21 22.50 1.84
N GLN A 60 2.04 23.46 1.40
CA GLN A 60 1.66 24.85 1.26
C GLN A 60 0.45 24.98 0.32
N PHE A 61 0.47 24.32 -0.82
CA PHE A 61 -0.63 24.32 -1.80
C PHE A 61 -1.96 23.89 -1.16
N TYR A 62 -1.99 22.79 -0.40
CA TYR A 62 -3.23 22.29 0.18
C TYR A 62 -3.63 23.03 1.46
N LEU A 63 -2.71 23.28 2.36
CA LEU A 63 -3.04 23.77 3.71
C LEU A 63 -3.03 25.29 3.83
N THR A 64 -2.48 26.01 2.85
CA THR A 64 -2.45 27.47 2.85
C THR A 64 -3.29 28.02 1.70
N GLU A 65 -2.96 27.66 0.46
CA GLU A 65 -3.58 28.26 -0.73
C GLU A 65 -5.01 27.74 -0.98
N ASN A 66 -5.25 26.45 -0.67
CA ASN A 66 -6.55 25.78 -0.90
C ASN A 66 -7.23 25.30 0.40
N LYS A 67 -6.93 25.93 1.54
CA LYS A 67 -7.44 25.54 2.86
C LYS A 67 -8.97 25.41 2.89
N ASN A 68 -9.68 26.38 2.34
CA ASN A 68 -11.14 26.41 2.35
C ASN A 68 -11.75 25.22 1.56
N GLU A 69 -11.10 24.83 0.47
CA GLU A 69 -11.57 23.67 -0.31
C GLU A 69 -11.31 22.35 0.45
N ILE A 70 -10.19 22.24 1.15
CA ILE A 70 -9.90 21.10 2.01
C ILE A 70 -10.93 20.99 3.14
N GLU A 71 -11.29 22.09 3.79
CA GLU A 71 -12.31 22.11 4.84
C GLU A 71 -13.70 21.70 4.30
N LYS A 72 -14.09 22.18 3.11
CA LYS A 72 -15.32 21.73 2.44
C LYS A 72 -15.34 20.23 2.16
N ILE A 73 -14.21 19.69 1.67
CA ILE A 73 -14.06 18.24 1.40
C ILE A 73 -14.22 17.45 2.70
N VAL A 74 -13.58 17.85 3.79
CA VAL A 74 -13.68 17.18 5.09
C VAL A 74 -15.13 17.18 5.57
N ASN A 75 -15.78 18.34 5.63
CA ASN A 75 -17.17 18.48 6.09
C ASN A 75 -18.13 17.63 5.25
N PHE A 76 -18.04 17.71 3.92
CA PHE A 76 -18.88 16.93 3.01
C PHE A 76 -18.74 15.41 3.16
N ASN A 77 -17.53 14.92 3.45
CA ASN A 77 -17.27 13.51 3.57
C ASN A 77 -17.56 12.94 4.97
N GLN A 78 -17.59 13.78 6.01
CA GLN A 78 -18.04 13.36 7.34
C GLN A 78 -19.47 12.85 7.31
N ASP A 79 -20.37 13.54 6.60
CA ASP A 79 -21.77 13.14 6.42
C ASP A 79 -21.91 11.83 5.61
N LYS A 80 -20.93 11.53 4.74
CA LYS A 80 -20.91 10.34 3.88
C LYS A 80 -20.24 9.11 4.50
N LYS A 81 -19.92 9.13 5.78
CA LYS A 81 -19.21 8.05 6.45
C LYS A 81 -17.89 7.67 5.76
N LYS A 82 -17.11 8.67 5.32
CA LYS A 82 -15.78 8.49 4.79
C LYS A 82 -14.75 9.02 5.78
N TYR A 83 -13.54 8.49 5.72
CA TYR A 83 -12.38 8.92 6.50
C TYR A 83 -11.19 9.29 5.62
N SER A 84 -11.35 9.16 4.30
CA SER A 84 -10.29 9.40 3.34
C SER A 84 -10.87 9.83 1.98
N GLN A 85 -10.19 10.77 1.34
CA GLN A 85 -10.50 11.24 -0.02
C GLN A 85 -9.20 11.41 -0.81
N GLU A 86 -9.19 10.97 -2.07
CA GLU A 86 -8.12 11.27 -3.02
C GLU A 86 -8.30 12.69 -3.53
N ILE A 87 -7.24 13.47 -3.49
CA ILE A 87 -7.24 14.91 -3.82
C ILE A 87 -6.12 15.32 -4.78
N ASP A 88 -5.40 14.37 -5.34
CA ASP A 88 -4.31 14.63 -6.30
C ASP A 88 -4.80 15.34 -7.58
N ASN A 89 -6.09 15.21 -7.94
CA ASN A 89 -6.70 15.94 -9.04
C ASN A 89 -6.71 17.46 -8.84
N MET A 90 -6.71 17.94 -7.60
CA MET A 90 -6.67 19.37 -7.26
C MET A 90 -5.26 19.97 -7.43
N LEU A 91 -4.22 19.14 -7.32
CA LEU A 91 -2.85 19.62 -7.40
C LEU A 91 -2.55 20.31 -8.73
N SER A 92 -1.83 21.42 -8.70
CA SER A 92 -1.45 22.14 -9.91
C SER A 92 -0.62 21.25 -10.86
N ASN A 93 -0.75 21.46 -12.16
CA ASN A 93 -0.01 20.70 -13.17
C ASN A 93 1.50 20.82 -12.99
N GLU A 94 2.00 21.95 -12.53
CA GLU A 94 3.42 22.16 -12.24
C GLU A 94 3.89 21.22 -11.11
N LEU A 95 3.18 21.19 -9.98
CA LEU A 95 3.51 20.34 -8.84
C LEU A 95 3.35 18.85 -9.18
N LYS A 96 2.31 18.47 -9.93
CA LYS A 96 2.14 17.11 -10.46
C LYS A 96 3.34 16.68 -11.29
N THR A 97 3.76 17.55 -12.20
CA THR A 97 4.90 17.27 -13.08
C THR A 97 6.21 17.15 -12.30
N LYS A 98 6.47 18.08 -11.37
CA LYS A 98 7.67 18.01 -10.51
C LYS A 98 7.72 16.73 -9.70
N LEU A 99 6.61 16.37 -9.06
CA LEU A 99 6.52 15.17 -8.25
C LEU A 99 6.67 13.90 -9.12
N SER A 100 5.98 13.81 -10.25
CA SER A 100 6.12 12.70 -11.20
C SER A 100 7.55 12.54 -11.71
N ASN A 101 8.19 13.64 -12.11
CA ASN A 101 9.55 13.61 -12.63
C ASN A 101 10.56 13.13 -11.58
N PHE A 102 10.40 13.57 -10.33
CA PHE A 102 11.24 13.08 -9.24
C PHE A 102 11.02 11.59 -8.99
N LEU A 103 9.76 11.16 -8.80
CA LEU A 103 9.40 9.79 -8.46
C LEU A 103 9.74 8.78 -9.57
N SER A 104 9.74 9.21 -10.83
CA SER A 104 10.12 8.41 -11.99
C SER A 104 11.57 8.59 -12.42
N SER A 105 12.35 9.44 -11.73
CA SER A 105 13.75 9.71 -12.08
C SER A 105 14.61 8.46 -11.99
N LYS A 106 15.56 8.33 -12.92
CA LYS A 106 16.48 7.20 -12.97
C LYS A 106 17.23 7.00 -11.65
N ASN A 107 17.64 8.10 -11.03
CA ASN A 107 18.40 8.04 -9.77
C ASN A 107 17.57 7.47 -8.64
N PHE A 108 16.33 7.96 -8.47
CA PHE A 108 15.43 7.49 -7.40
C PHE A 108 14.96 6.05 -7.65
N LEU A 109 14.65 5.70 -8.91
CA LEU A 109 14.28 4.33 -9.27
C LEU A 109 15.45 3.34 -9.06
N ASN A 110 16.67 3.72 -9.41
CA ASN A 110 17.84 2.88 -9.16
C ASN A 110 18.10 2.71 -7.66
N TYR A 111 17.95 3.77 -6.87
CA TYR A 111 18.07 3.71 -5.43
C TYR A 111 17.08 2.70 -4.81
N LEU A 112 15.80 2.82 -5.11
CA LEU A 112 14.78 1.87 -4.64
C LEU A 112 15.04 0.45 -5.19
N SER A 113 15.39 0.33 -6.45
CA SER A 113 15.68 -0.96 -7.10
C SER A 113 16.85 -1.70 -6.45
N SER A 114 17.92 -0.98 -6.10
CA SER A 114 19.08 -1.58 -5.41
C SER A 114 18.69 -2.11 -4.03
N PHE A 115 17.81 -1.40 -3.33
CA PHE A 115 17.36 -1.80 -2.01
C PHE A 115 16.47 -3.06 -2.04
N PHE A 116 15.52 -3.12 -2.98
CA PHE A 116 14.62 -4.27 -3.12
C PHE A 116 15.21 -5.43 -3.93
N GLY A 117 16.36 -5.24 -4.57
CA GLY A 117 17.09 -6.27 -5.32
C GLY A 117 16.46 -6.63 -6.67
N TYR A 118 15.60 -5.78 -7.25
CA TYR A 118 15.05 -5.93 -8.58
C TYR A 118 14.67 -4.59 -9.20
N LYS A 119 14.67 -4.53 -10.54
CA LYS A 119 14.37 -3.30 -11.27
C LYS A 119 12.90 -2.90 -11.10
N LEU A 120 12.70 -1.67 -10.62
CA LEU A 120 11.39 -1.06 -10.44
C LEU A 120 11.06 -0.09 -11.57
N LYS A 121 9.78 0.09 -11.86
CA LYS A 121 9.24 1.20 -12.63
C LYS A 121 8.17 1.93 -11.84
N PHE A 122 8.14 3.24 -12.01
CA PHE A 122 7.07 4.08 -11.50
C PHE A 122 5.76 3.77 -12.24
N ASN A 123 4.68 3.60 -11.50
CA ASN A 123 3.35 3.40 -12.07
C ASN A 123 2.50 4.65 -11.90
N SER A 124 2.25 5.06 -10.67
CA SER A 124 1.38 6.20 -10.35
C SER A 124 1.65 6.72 -8.95
N PHE A 125 1.16 7.92 -8.68
CA PHE A 125 1.02 8.41 -7.32
C PHE A 125 -0.40 8.94 -7.10
N LEU A 126 -0.78 9.07 -5.85
CA LEU A 126 -1.97 9.78 -5.40
C LEU A 126 -1.68 10.50 -4.08
N ILE A 127 -2.45 11.54 -3.81
CA ILE A 127 -2.42 12.25 -2.55
C ILE A 127 -3.76 12.02 -1.86
N ARG A 128 -3.69 11.47 -0.64
CA ARG A 128 -4.85 11.20 0.20
C ARG A 128 -4.96 12.21 1.32
N LEU A 129 -6.12 12.82 1.42
CA LEU A 129 -6.56 13.53 2.60
C LEU A 129 -7.27 12.54 3.52
N ASN A 130 -6.68 12.27 4.69
CA ASN A 130 -7.33 11.48 5.73
C ASN A 130 -7.79 12.41 6.84
N PHE A 131 -8.93 12.13 7.44
CA PHE A 131 -9.56 12.92 8.48
C PHE A 131 -10.29 12.04 9.48
N PHE A 132 -10.50 12.56 10.68
CA PHE A 132 -11.28 11.87 11.69
C PHE A 132 -12.76 11.84 11.30
N ASN A 133 -13.39 10.69 11.49
CA ASN A 133 -14.84 10.55 11.37
C ASN A 133 -15.39 9.67 12.50
N ALA A 134 -16.07 10.29 13.46
CA ALA A 134 -16.60 9.61 14.64
C ALA A 134 -17.68 8.56 14.33
N SER A 135 -18.31 8.62 13.15
CA SER A 135 -19.36 7.67 12.74
C SER A 135 -18.80 6.34 12.21
N LEU A 136 -17.47 6.23 12.06
CA LEU A 136 -16.82 5.05 11.53
C LEU A 136 -16.11 4.25 12.61
N PRO A 137 -16.18 2.92 12.58
CA PRO A 137 -15.42 2.08 13.50
C PRO A 137 -13.91 2.29 13.29
N GLU A 138 -13.15 2.15 14.37
CA GLU A 138 -11.70 2.26 14.35
C GLU A 138 -11.05 1.20 13.44
N GLU A 139 -11.63 0.00 13.43
CA GLU A 139 -11.16 -1.13 12.64
C GLU A 139 -12.12 -1.44 11.49
N GLU A 140 -11.89 -0.79 10.34
CA GLU A 140 -12.65 -1.02 9.11
C GLU A 140 -11.75 -0.91 7.89
N GLY A 141 -11.94 -1.79 6.94
CA GLY A 141 -11.27 -1.75 5.64
C GLY A 141 -9.73 -1.73 5.77
N PRO A 142 -9.03 -0.74 5.20
CA PRO A 142 -7.58 -0.62 5.28
C PRO A 142 -7.02 -0.34 6.68
N LYS A 143 -7.86 -0.02 7.66
CA LYS A 143 -7.46 0.15 9.06
C LYS A 143 -7.30 -1.19 9.81
N MET A 144 -7.77 -2.29 9.23
CA MET A 144 -7.52 -3.64 9.72
C MET A 144 -6.20 -4.17 9.18
N TRP A 145 -5.56 -5.10 9.89
CA TRP A 145 -4.36 -5.79 9.41
C TRP A 145 -4.64 -6.55 8.11
N HIS A 146 -3.84 -6.33 7.08
CA HIS A 146 -3.99 -7.00 5.79
C HIS A 146 -2.68 -7.01 4.99
N ARG A 147 -2.65 -7.81 3.95
CA ARG A 147 -1.70 -7.71 2.83
C ARG A 147 -2.45 -7.26 1.60
N ASP A 148 -1.81 -6.46 0.77
CA ASP A 148 -2.39 -6.10 -0.51
C ASP A 148 -2.37 -7.28 -1.47
N ASN A 149 -3.40 -7.36 -2.28
CA ASN A 149 -3.54 -8.38 -3.32
C ASN A 149 -3.59 -7.77 -4.72
N ASP A 150 -3.01 -6.58 -4.89
CA ASP A 150 -3.14 -5.78 -6.10
C ASP A 150 -2.22 -6.23 -7.23
N SER A 151 -1.15 -6.97 -6.90
CA SER A 151 -0.19 -7.46 -7.88
C SER A 151 0.20 -8.92 -7.62
N PHE A 152 0.40 -9.67 -8.70
CA PHE A 152 0.84 -11.07 -8.61
C PHE A 152 2.33 -11.20 -8.32
N PHE A 153 3.15 -10.25 -8.76
CA PHE A 153 4.62 -10.30 -8.65
C PHE A 153 5.20 -9.38 -7.57
N GLY A 154 4.37 -8.88 -6.70
CA GLY A 154 4.74 -7.90 -5.69
C GLY A 154 4.47 -6.46 -6.16
N GLN A 155 4.39 -5.58 -5.21
CA GLN A 155 4.17 -4.15 -5.39
C GLN A 155 4.86 -3.40 -4.27
N ILE A 156 5.73 -2.47 -4.65
CA ILE A 156 6.30 -1.55 -3.67
C ILE A 156 5.41 -0.32 -3.61
N LYS A 157 4.87 -0.04 -2.44
CA LYS A 157 4.22 1.23 -2.15
C LYS A 157 5.17 2.12 -1.37
N LEU A 158 5.31 3.35 -1.81
CA LEU A 158 5.99 4.38 -1.04
C LEU A 158 4.94 5.27 -0.39
N PHE A 159 5.08 5.48 0.90
CA PHE A 159 4.24 6.38 1.69
C PHE A 159 5.11 7.50 2.25
N SER A 160 4.63 8.74 2.20
CA SER A 160 5.24 9.86 2.90
C SER A 160 4.14 10.76 3.45
N VAL A 161 4.27 11.13 4.72
CA VAL A 161 3.34 12.08 5.36
C VAL A 161 3.79 13.48 4.97
N ILE A 162 2.87 14.25 4.38
CA ILE A 162 3.17 15.58 3.83
C ILE A 162 3.15 16.64 4.91
N ASN A 163 2.17 16.58 5.82
CA ASN A 163 2.04 17.54 6.94
C ASN A 163 2.44 16.93 8.27
N GLN A 164 3.00 17.73 9.15
CA GLN A 164 3.32 17.27 10.49
C GLN A 164 2.07 16.86 11.26
N LEU A 165 2.12 15.71 11.91
CA LEU A 165 1.08 15.20 12.80
C LEU A 165 1.51 15.34 14.27
N ASP A 166 0.56 15.65 15.14
CA ASP A 166 0.75 15.47 16.57
C ASP A 166 0.78 13.96 16.88
N ILE A 167 1.81 13.50 17.56
CA ILE A 167 2.02 12.11 17.93
C ILE A 167 0.83 11.50 18.70
N ASN A 168 0.10 12.35 19.43
CA ASN A 168 -1.07 11.94 20.22
C ASN A 168 -2.34 11.78 19.39
N THR A 169 -2.34 12.19 18.11
CA THR A 169 -3.53 12.11 17.25
C THR A 169 -3.66 10.80 16.52
N GLY A 170 -2.69 9.92 16.65
CA GLY A 170 -2.65 8.66 15.92
C GLY A 170 -2.32 8.85 14.43
N GLY A 171 -2.90 8.01 13.59
CA GLY A 171 -2.73 8.12 12.14
C GLY A 171 -1.48 7.42 11.59
N PHE A 172 -0.74 6.68 12.41
CA PHE A 172 0.45 5.97 11.97
C PHE A 172 0.11 4.80 11.05
N PHE A 173 0.84 4.68 9.95
CA PHE A 173 0.89 3.44 9.20
C PHE A 173 1.66 2.42 10.03
N SER A 174 1.11 1.22 10.20
CA SER A 174 1.70 0.17 11.02
C SER A 174 1.97 -1.06 10.18
N PHE A 175 3.11 -1.72 10.38
CA PHE A 175 3.44 -2.94 9.68
C PHE A 175 4.30 -3.88 10.54
N ILE A 176 4.32 -5.17 10.17
CA ILE A 176 5.08 -6.20 10.84
C ILE A 176 6.26 -6.58 9.94
N PRO A 177 7.52 -6.42 10.40
CA PRO A 177 8.70 -6.84 9.64
C PRO A 177 8.63 -8.33 9.26
N GLN A 178 8.98 -8.66 8.02
CA GLN A 178 8.82 -10.01 7.46
C GLN A 178 9.55 -11.11 8.25
N LYS A 179 10.68 -10.79 8.88
CA LYS A 179 11.42 -11.74 9.71
C LYS A 179 10.57 -12.32 10.85
N ASN A 180 9.58 -11.56 11.31
CA ASN A 180 8.71 -11.90 12.42
C ASN A 180 7.43 -12.62 11.95
N ILE A 181 7.07 -12.49 10.67
CA ILE A 181 5.84 -13.08 10.12
C ILE A 181 5.97 -14.57 9.89
N LYS A 182 7.15 -15.06 9.44
CA LYS A 182 7.34 -16.49 9.12
C LYS A 182 7.00 -17.41 10.28
N ASP A 183 7.33 -16.99 11.50
CA ASP A 183 7.08 -17.76 12.71
C ASP A 183 5.57 -17.84 13.05
N TYR A 184 4.78 -16.89 12.54
CA TYR A 184 3.35 -16.79 12.80
C TYR A 184 2.47 -17.12 11.58
N GLU A 185 3.06 -17.34 10.41
CA GLU A 185 2.30 -17.47 9.15
C GLU A 185 1.29 -18.62 9.20
N CYS A 186 1.64 -19.74 9.84
CA CYS A 186 0.72 -20.85 10.03
C CYS A 186 -0.48 -20.45 10.89
N VAL A 187 -0.25 -19.73 11.99
CA VAL A 187 -1.30 -19.29 12.92
C VAL A 187 -2.17 -18.22 12.27
N ILE A 188 -1.54 -17.27 11.56
CA ILE A 188 -2.25 -16.23 10.81
C ILE A 188 -3.17 -16.87 9.77
N ASN A 189 -2.66 -17.81 8.99
CA ASN A 189 -3.44 -18.51 7.96
C ASN A 189 -4.60 -19.32 8.56
N GLN A 190 -4.40 -19.97 9.72
CA GLN A 190 -5.46 -20.67 10.44
C GLN A 190 -6.53 -19.72 10.97
N THR A 191 -6.13 -18.56 11.50
CA THR A 191 -7.06 -17.54 11.99
C THR A 191 -7.89 -16.94 10.85
N ILE A 192 -7.25 -16.61 9.75
CA ILE A 192 -7.92 -16.12 8.54
C ILE A 192 -8.89 -17.16 7.99
N ASN A 193 -8.51 -18.42 7.94
CA ASN A 193 -9.33 -19.49 7.36
C ASN A 193 -10.57 -19.88 8.19
N LYS A 194 -10.62 -19.53 9.46
CA LYS A 194 -11.78 -19.86 10.33
C LYS A 194 -13.01 -18.98 10.10
N GLU A 195 -12.82 -17.75 9.63
CA GLU A 195 -13.91 -16.77 9.54
C GLU A 195 -14.41 -16.50 8.10
N LEU A 196 -13.97 -17.25 7.12
CA LEU A 196 -14.10 -16.88 5.72
C LEU A 196 -15.40 -17.30 5.04
N SER A 197 -16.29 -16.35 4.91
CA SER A 197 -17.23 -16.30 3.78
C SER A 197 -16.46 -15.88 2.51
N ILE A 198 -16.86 -16.39 1.36
CA ILE A 198 -16.22 -16.35 0.04
C ILE A 198 -16.07 -14.94 -0.58
N THR A 199 -16.17 -13.87 0.19
CA THR A 199 -16.17 -12.48 -0.29
C THR A 199 -14.93 -11.71 0.14
N ASP A 200 -14.60 -10.66 -0.56
CA ASP A 200 -13.47 -9.72 -0.59
C ASP A 200 -12.75 -9.33 0.73
N ARG A 201 -13.14 -9.84 1.86
CA ARG A 201 -12.61 -9.46 3.18
C ARG A 201 -11.64 -10.48 3.78
N LEU A 202 -11.25 -11.45 3.02
CA LEU A 202 -10.58 -12.68 3.42
C LEU A 202 -9.19 -12.52 4.02
N SER A 203 -8.56 -11.37 3.85
CA SER A 203 -7.19 -11.12 4.31
C SER A 203 -7.11 -10.09 5.43
N ARG A 204 -8.24 -9.70 6.04
CA ARG A 204 -8.26 -8.64 7.04
C ARG A 204 -8.46 -9.18 8.43
N ILE A 205 -7.61 -8.77 9.35
CA ILE A 205 -7.56 -9.24 10.75
C ILE A 205 -7.71 -8.02 11.67
N ILE A 206 -8.58 -8.11 12.66
CA ILE A 206 -8.73 -7.07 13.68
C ILE A 206 -7.56 -7.09 14.68
N ASN A 207 -7.33 -5.98 15.38
CA ASN A 207 -6.22 -5.84 16.32
C ASN A 207 -6.25 -6.91 17.42
N SER A 208 -7.41 -7.20 17.98
CA SER A 208 -7.55 -8.19 19.05
C SER A 208 -7.17 -9.61 18.62
N GLU A 209 -7.46 -9.99 17.38
CA GLU A 209 -7.05 -11.27 16.83
C GLU A 209 -5.55 -11.29 16.52
N MET A 210 -5.03 -10.19 15.93
CA MET A 210 -3.60 -10.07 15.66
C MET A 210 -2.77 -10.10 16.94
N SER A 211 -3.22 -9.47 18.04
CA SER A 211 -2.51 -9.47 19.32
C SER A 211 -2.45 -10.85 19.99
N LYS A 212 -3.36 -11.77 19.64
CA LYS A 212 -3.27 -13.18 20.10
C LYS A 212 -2.17 -13.97 19.37
N ILE A 213 -1.77 -13.49 18.19
CA ILE A 213 -0.80 -14.15 17.33
C ILE A 213 0.60 -13.64 17.59
N ILE A 214 0.74 -12.32 17.76
CA ILE A 214 2.04 -11.65 17.90
C ILE A 214 2.02 -10.66 19.07
N ASN A 215 3.20 -10.34 19.59
CA ASN A 215 3.36 -9.25 20.54
C ASN A 215 3.39 -7.91 19.78
N LEU A 216 2.22 -7.28 19.62
CA LEU A 216 2.07 -6.05 18.85
C LEU A 216 2.95 -4.90 19.34
N GLU A 217 3.21 -4.80 20.63
CA GLU A 217 4.00 -3.69 21.19
C GLU A 217 5.46 -3.77 20.78
N ASN A 218 6.01 -4.98 20.70
CA ASN A 218 7.43 -5.20 20.42
C ASN A 218 7.73 -5.47 18.94
N GLU A 219 6.74 -5.89 18.17
CA GLU A 219 6.97 -6.38 16.80
C GLU A 219 6.41 -5.44 15.71
N VAL A 220 5.56 -4.50 16.07
CA VAL A 220 4.96 -3.56 15.13
C VAL A 220 5.81 -2.31 14.96
N VAL A 221 6.19 -2.04 13.72
CA VAL A 221 6.79 -0.77 13.34
C VAL A 221 5.70 0.23 12.99
N LYS A 222 5.75 1.43 13.60
CA LYS A 222 4.86 2.55 13.30
C LYS A 222 5.60 3.59 12.47
N PHE A 223 4.99 4.01 11.37
CA PHE A 223 5.52 5.01 10.45
C PHE A 223 4.57 6.20 10.32
N GLY A 224 5.13 7.40 10.18
CA GLY A 224 4.38 8.63 9.90
C GLY A 224 4.39 9.64 11.04
N ALA A 225 5.30 9.49 12.04
CA ALA A 225 5.55 10.51 13.04
C ALA A 225 6.29 11.72 12.48
N ASN A 226 7.18 11.49 11.51
CA ASN A 226 8.01 12.53 10.90
C ASN A 226 7.59 12.78 9.45
N LYS A 227 7.27 14.02 9.11
CA LYS A 227 6.86 14.40 7.76
C LYS A 227 7.98 14.31 6.72
N ASN A 228 9.23 14.29 7.14
CA ASN A 228 10.38 14.28 6.22
C ASN A 228 10.89 12.88 5.91
N GLU A 229 10.14 11.85 6.30
CA GLU A 229 10.47 10.46 6.06
C GLU A 229 9.56 9.86 5.00
N PHE A 230 10.08 8.91 4.25
CA PHE A 230 9.25 8.02 3.44
C PHE A 230 9.45 6.56 3.86
N LEU A 231 8.40 5.79 3.72
CA LEU A 231 8.41 4.34 3.85
C LEU A 231 8.17 3.73 2.48
N ALA A 232 9.13 3.01 1.93
CA ALA A 232 8.91 2.11 0.80
C ALA A 232 8.75 0.68 1.32
N ILE A 233 7.69 -0.02 0.93
CA ILE A 233 7.34 -1.31 1.50
C ILE A 233 6.67 -2.23 0.47
N ASP A 234 7.03 -3.51 0.50
CA ASP A 234 6.33 -4.56 -0.25
C ASP A 234 5.02 -4.91 0.48
N THR A 235 3.94 -4.27 0.05
CA THR A 235 2.63 -4.43 0.68
C THR A 235 1.95 -5.75 0.36
N ASN A 236 2.39 -6.47 -0.65
CA ASN A 236 1.90 -7.80 -0.96
C ASN A 236 2.41 -8.86 0.02
N ASP A 237 3.65 -8.69 0.48
CA ASP A 237 4.31 -9.66 1.35
C ASP A 237 4.31 -9.24 2.83
N THR A 238 3.93 -7.98 3.14
CA THR A 238 4.02 -7.45 4.50
C THR A 238 2.64 -7.15 5.06
N TYR A 239 2.32 -7.72 6.23
CA TYR A 239 1.11 -7.34 6.96
C TYR A 239 1.22 -5.90 7.42
N HIS A 240 0.21 -5.12 7.08
CA HIS A 240 0.16 -3.70 7.41
C HIS A 240 -1.27 -3.23 7.64
N LYS A 241 -1.40 -2.04 8.22
CA LYS A 241 -2.67 -1.34 8.35
C LYS A 241 -2.48 0.17 8.25
N GLY A 242 -3.48 0.86 7.74
CA GLY A 242 -3.56 2.31 7.75
C GLY A 242 -3.81 2.83 9.16
N GLY A 243 -3.29 4.02 9.44
CA GLY A 243 -3.53 4.68 10.71
C GLY A 243 -4.91 5.33 10.80
N TYR A 244 -5.44 5.38 12.01
CA TYR A 244 -6.68 6.06 12.36
C TYR A 244 -6.38 7.38 13.08
N LEU A 245 -6.99 8.47 12.62
CA LEU A 245 -6.93 9.76 13.31
C LEU A 245 -7.97 9.80 14.42
N SER A 246 -7.53 10.04 15.64
CA SER A 246 -8.36 9.89 16.85
C SER A 246 -9.07 11.17 17.28
N LYS A 247 -8.76 12.32 16.68
CA LYS A 247 -9.33 13.62 17.10
C LYS A 247 -9.93 14.38 15.92
N SER A 248 -11.11 14.98 16.17
CA SER A 248 -11.73 15.91 15.24
C SER A 248 -10.82 17.10 14.92
N GLY A 249 -10.91 17.61 13.70
CA GLY A 249 -10.10 18.74 13.22
C GLY A 249 -8.70 18.37 12.74
N ASN A 250 -8.21 17.17 13.05
CA ASN A 250 -6.92 16.72 12.52
C ASN A 250 -7.09 16.13 11.13
N ILE A 251 -6.18 16.51 10.26
CA ILE A 251 -6.06 15.96 8.90
C ILE A 251 -4.65 15.45 8.68
N ARG A 252 -4.53 14.43 7.84
CA ARG A 252 -3.26 13.91 7.35
C ARG A 252 -3.28 13.91 5.83
N LEU A 253 -2.33 14.61 5.25
CA LEU A 253 -2.00 14.52 3.85
C LEU A 253 -0.94 13.42 3.67
N LEU A 254 -1.26 12.43 2.87
CA LEU A 254 -0.42 11.26 2.61
C LEU A 254 -0.13 11.14 1.13
N LEU A 255 1.13 11.21 0.75
CA LEU A 255 1.59 10.74 -0.56
C LEU A 255 1.63 9.22 -0.54
N GLN A 256 1.00 8.59 -1.51
CA GLN A 256 1.12 7.17 -1.81
C GLN A 256 1.59 7.01 -3.24
N VAL A 257 2.69 6.29 -3.43
CA VAL A 257 3.27 6.02 -4.76
C VAL A 257 3.28 4.51 -4.99
N ILE A 258 3.00 4.11 -6.21
CA ILE A 258 2.99 2.71 -6.62
C ILE A 258 4.16 2.48 -7.56
N TYR A 259 5.04 1.57 -7.16
CA TYR A 259 6.09 1.00 -8.00
C TYR A 259 5.81 -0.48 -8.24
N GLU A 260 6.12 -0.92 -9.44
CA GLU A 260 5.99 -2.34 -9.78
C GLU A 260 7.30 -2.88 -10.37
N PRO A 261 7.57 -4.18 -10.27
CA PRO A 261 8.68 -4.79 -10.97
C PRO A 261 8.62 -4.46 -12.47
N TYR A 262 9.75 -4.09 -13.07
CA TYR A 262 9.82 -3.57 -14.44
C TYR A 262 9.14 -4.48 -15.46
N PHE A 263 9.20 -5.78 -15.26
CA PHE A 263 8.64 -6.80 -16.15
C PHE A 263 7.22 -7.24 -15.76
N ASN A 264 6.64 -6.60 -14.76
CA ASN A 264 5.26 -6.83 -14.35
C ASN A 264 4.37 -5.70 -14.88
N SER A 265 3.20 -6.03 -15.37
CA SER A 265 2.19 -5.06 -15.73
C SER A 265 1.02 -5.13 -14.74
N LEU A 266 1.05 -4.27 -13.73
CA LEU A 266 -0.04 -4.13 -12.78
C LEU A 266 -1.37 -3.80 -13.49
N SER A 267 -1.31 -2.95 -14.53
CA SER A 267 -2.48 -2.57 -15.31
C SER A 267 -3.12 -3.78 -16.01
N ASN A 268 -2.33 -4.70 -16.53
CA ASN A 268 -2.85 -5.92 -17.14
C ASN A 268 -3.48 -6.84 -16.10
N TYR A 269 -2.85 -6.98 -14.93
CA TYR A 269 -3.40 -7.79 -13.86
C TYR A 269 -4.71 -7.22 -13.31
N ASN A 270 -4.75 -5.91 -12.99
CA ASN A 270 -5.96 -5.25 -12.49
C ASN A 270 -7.08 -5.29 -13.53
N ARG A 271 -6.77 -5.14 -14.82
CA ARG A 271 -7.75 -5.28 -15.90
C ARG A 271 -8.34 -6.69 -15.97
N LEU A 272 -7.50 -7.72 -15.81
CA LEU A 272 -7.93 -9.10 -15.77
C LEU A 272 -8.79 -9.39 -14.54
N CYS A 273 -8.40 -8.89 -13.37
CA CYS A 273 -9.18 -9.04 -12.15
C CYS A 273 -10.52 -8.31 -12.18
N LYS A 274 -10.55 -7.08 -12.71
CA LYS A 274 -11.80 -6.30 -12.85
C LYS A 274 -12.78 -6.96 -13.83
N ASN A 275 -12.28 -7.57 -14.89
CA ASN A 275 -13.12 -8.20 -15.92
C ASN A 275 -13.50 -9.64 -15.59
N ASN A 276 -12.97 -10.23 -14.52
CA ASN A 276 -13.15 -11.65 -14.25
C ASN A 276 -13.18 -11.96 -12.75
N SER A 277 -14.37 -11.90 -12.16
CA SER A 277 -14.61 -12.23 -10.75
C SER A 277 -14.12 -13.63 -10.33
N LEU A 278 -13.98 -14.56 -11.30
CA LEU A 278 -13.43 -15.90 -11.08
C LEU A 278 -11.93 -15.87 -10.75
N ILE A 279 -11.15 -14.99 -11.38
CA ILE A 279 -9.71 -14.87 -11.15
C ILE A 279 -9.44 -14.21 -9.81
N TYR A 280 -10.20 -13.16 -9.49
CA TYR A 280 -10.14 -12.50 -8.20
C TYR A 280 -10.41 -13.49 -7.07
N ASN A 281 -11.47 -14.29 -7.20
CA ASN A 281 -11.84 -15.31 -6.22
C ASN A 281 -10.83 -16.48 -6.14
N ALA A 282 -10.13 -16.82 -7.22
CA ALA A 282 -9.17 -17.92 -7.23
C ALA A 282 -7.83 -17.53 -6.56
N LYS A 283 -7.45 -16.26 -6.56
CA LYS A 283 -6.28 -15.75 -5.85
C LYS A 283 -6.35 -15.97 -4.34
N ILE A 284 -7.56 -16.05 -3.79
CA ILE A 284 -7.85 -16.24 -2.37
C ILE A 284 -7.53 -17.69 -1.90
N PHE A 285 -7.36 -18.62 -2.82
CA PHE A 285 -7.17 -20.04 -2.51
C PHE A 285 -5.73 -20.53 -2.74
N LEU A 286 -4.79 -19.64 -3.09
CA LEU A 286 -3.36 -19.90 -3.19
C LEU A 286 -2.58 -19.14 -2.13
#